data_31df9173f411fcbbf44a8f2b491b04e4
#
_entry.id   31df9173f411fcbbf44a8f2b491b04e4
#
_cell.length_a   1.000
_cell.length_b   1.000
_cell.length_c   1.000
_cell.angle_alpha   90.00
_cell.angle_beta   90.00
_cell.angle_gamma   90.00
#
_symmetry.space_group_name_H-M   'P 1'
#
loop_
_entity.id
_entity.type
_entity.pdbx_description
1 polymer ?
#
loop_
_entity_poly.entity_id
_entity_poly.type
_entity_poly.pdbx_seq_one_letter_code
_entity_poly.pdbx_strand_id
1 'polypeptide(L)'
;MDAALRHIVDQVQAARADKSVLDIHGGHTKAFYGGLPIGRPLDVRGLSGISSYEPSELVVTARGGTPLAELEAALAEKGQCLPFEPPRFTEPTNASVGAGSVGGTVGGMVAAGLAGPARVSVGGVRDYVLGAKLLNGRAELLAFGGTVMKNVAGYDVSRTLAGSMGVLGVICEVSLKVLPVPPATLTLRVEAEQGAAIRRVNEWGGQPLPLNASAWWDGMLVLRLSGALAAVRAAADKIGGEIIEVTTAAAFWAGLRDHRDEFFVGAAKAVETGACLWRLSVPPTTAPLKLSGEQLLEWGGAQRWICTTAPAALLREAAHAAGGHAVLFRGRDKGAGAFAPRKPVLARIQRELQLAFDPDGLFNPGRLLPE
;
A
#
# COMPACT_ATOMS: atom_id res chain seq x y z
N MET A 1 10.05 -25.33 14.73
CA MET A 1 8.81 -24.56 14.53
C MET A 1 8.33 -24.11 15.89
N ASP A 2 8.15 -22.80 16.09
CA ASP A 2 7.63 -22.28 17.36
C ASP A 2 6.12 -22.54 17.53
N ALA A 3 5.59 -22.29 18.74
CA ALA A 3 4.20 -22.60 19.07
C ALA A 3 3.19 -21.81 18.21
N ALA A 4 3.47 -20.54 17.94
CA ALA A 4 2.58 -19.69 17.14
C ALA A 4 2.48 -20.17 15.69
N LEU A 5 3.62 -20.50 15.06
CA LEU A 5 3.61 -21.03 13.70
C LEU A 5 2.93 -22.41 13.64
N ARG A 6 3.15 -23.25 14.64
CA ARG A 6 2.50 -24.57 14.74
C ARG A 6 0.98 -24.41 14.79
N HIS A 7 0.49 -23.51 15.62
CA HIS A 7 -0.94 -23.21 15.73
C HIS A 7 -1.56 -22.77 14.39
N ILE A 8 -0.86 -21.92 13.60
CA ILE A 8 -1.33 -21.51 12.26
C ILE A 8 -1.35 -22.71 11.30
N VAL A 9 -0.30 -23.55 11.32
CA VAL A 9 -0.24 -24.79 10.49
C VAL A 9 -1.41 -25.70 10.82
N ASP A 10 -1.69 -25.94 12.11
CA ASP A 10 -2.80 -26.80 12.55
C ASP A 10 -4.16 -26.28 12.06
N GLN A 11 -4.37 -24.94 12.11
CA GLN A 11 -5.59 -24.34 11.60
C GLN A 11 -5.74 -24.49 10.07
N VAL A 12 -4.65 -24.34 9.31
CA VAL A 12 -4.67 -24.54 7.85
C VAL A 12 -4.95 -26.01 7.52
N GLN A 13 -4.35 -26.97 8.25
CA GLN A 13 -4.61 -28.39 8.06
C GLN A 13 -6.07 -28.75 8.38
N ALA A 14 -6.61 -28.20 9.47
CA ALA A 14 -8.02 -28.39 9.83
C ALA A 14 -8.94 -27.82 8.76
N ALA A 15 -8.70 -26.57 8.30
CA ALA A 15 -9.50 -25.95 7.25
C ALA A 15 -9.48 -26.76 5.95
N ARG A 16 -8.32 -27.33 5.60
CA ARG A 16 -8.18 -28.21 4.44
C ARG A 16 -8.99 -29.50 4.59
N ALA A 17 -8.96 -30.12 5.78
CA ALA A 17 -9.72 -31.34 6.06
C ALA A 17 -11.24 -31.06 6.01
N ASP A 18 -11.68 -29.94 6.56
CA ASP A 18 -13.09 -29.51 6.62
C ASP A 18 -13.59 -28.88 5.32
N LYS A 19 -12.68 -28.59 4.36
CA LYS A 19 -12.97 -27.80 3.16
C LYS A 19 -13.54 -26.42 3.48
N SER A 20 -13.13 -25.82 4.59
CA SER A 20 -13.54 -24.48 5.01
C SER A 20 -12.53 -23.44 4.55
N VAL A 21 -13.01 -22.25 4.22
CA VAL A 21 -12.16 -21.14 3.79
C VAL A 21 -11.72 -20.29 4.98
N LEU A 22 -10.56 -19.64 4.84
CA LEU A 22 -9.91 -18.86 5.88
C LEU A 22 -9.79 -17.38 5.48
N ASP A 23 -10.15 -16.49 6.42
CA ASP A 23 -9.85 -15.05 6.34
C ASP A 23 -8.56 -14.77 7.11
N ILE A 24 -7.44 -14.64 6.38
CA ILE A 24 -6.14 -14.31 6.96
C ILE A 24 -6.13 -12.84 7.36
N HIS A 25 -5.89 -12.57 8.62
CA HIS A 25 -5.81 -11.21 9.12
C HIS A 25 -4.74 -11.00 10.20
N GLY A 26 -4.22 -9.76 10.25
CA GLY A 26 -3.45 -9.23 11.37
C GLY A 26 -4.28 -8.17 12.11
N GLY A 27 -3.92 -6.90 11.98
CA GLY A 27 -4.63 -5.80 12.64
C GLY A 27 -5.95 -5.35 11.99
N HIS A 28 -6.50 -6.03 11.01
CA HIS A 28 -7.74 -5.70 10.26
C HIS A 28 -7.79 -4.30 9.62
N THR A 29 -6.76 -3.47 9.74
CA THR A 29 -6.78 -2.05 9.30
C THR A 29 -7.03 -1.85 7.80
N LYS A 30 -7.02 -2.92 7.02
CA LYS A 30 -7.24 -2.93 5.56
C LYS A 30 -8.36 -3.90 5.13
N ALA A 31 -9.25 -4.29 6.04
CA ALA A 31 -10.39 -5.16 5.73
C ALA A 31 -11.31 -4.55 4.67
N PHE A 32 -11.43 -3.22 4.63
CA PHE A 32 -12.19 -2.47 3.64
C PHE A 32 -11.60 -2.55 2.21
N TYR A 33 -10.30 -2.86 2.05
CA TYR A 33 -9.61 -2.85 0.75
C TYR A 33 -9.70 -4.21 0.07
N GLY A 34 -10.05 -4.23 -1.21
CA GLY A 34 -10.36 -5.46 -1.96
C GLY A 34 -11.80 -5.93 -1.78
N GLY A 35 -12.09 -7.17 -2.12
CA GLY A 35 -13.37 -7.83 -1.88
C GLY A 35 -13.67 -7.98 -0.38
N LEU A 36 -14.86 -8.38 -0.02
CA LEU A 36 -15.24 -8.59 1.37
C LEU A 36 -14.45 -9.79 1.96
N PRO A 37 -14.02 -9.72 3.24
CA PRO A 37 -13.47 -10.87 3.93
C PRO A 37 -14.51 -11.98 4.03
N ILE A 38 -14.12 -13.20 3.69
CA ILE A 38 -14.98 -14.40 3.74
C ILE A 38 -14.17 -15.53 4.38
N GLY A 39 -14.80 -16.27 5.29
CA GLY A 39 -14.19 -17.45 5.89
C GLY A 39 -14.03 -17.36 7.39
N ARG A 40 -13.47 -18.45 7.95
CA ARG A 40 -13.11 -18.53 9.36
C ARG A 40 -11.88 -17.66 9.63
N PRO A 41 -11.87 -16.82 10.67
CA PRO A 41 -10.73 -15.97 10.99
C PRO A 41 -9.45 -16.78 11.23
N LEU A 42 -8.35 -16.40 10.57
CA LEU A 42 -7.00 -16.90 10.81
C LEU A 42 -6.13 -15.73 11.28
N ASP A 43 -6.02 -15.58 12.60
CA ASP A 43 -5.27 -14.50 13.22
C ASP A 43 -3.76 -14.80 13.22
N VAL A 44 -2.99 -13.96 12.50
CA VAL A 44 -1.54 -14.13 12.38
C VAL A 44 -0.74 -13.25 13.36
N ARG A 45 -1.38 -12.49 14.25
CA ARG A 45 -0.70 -11.60 15.21
C ARG A 45 0.25 -12.34 16.15
N GLY A 46 0.00 -13.61 16.43
CA GLY A 46 0.92 -14.46 17.19
C GLY A 46 2.28 -14.69 16.51
N LEU A 47 2.38 -14.48 15.19
CA LEU A 47 3.64 -14.48 14.44
C LEU A 47 4.32 -13.13 14.53
N SER A 48 4.76 -12.69 15.71
CA SER A 48 5.32 -11.38 15.97
C SER A 48 6.81 -11.42 16.31
N GLY A 49 7.48 -10.29 16.10
CA GLY A 49 8.88 -10.02 16.43
C GLY A 49 9.78 -9.80 15.20
N ILE A 50 10.87 -9.07 15.44
CA ILE A 50 11.94 -8.86 14.46
C ILE A 50 12.92 -10.03 14.60
N SER A 51 13.06 -10.84 13.54
CA SER A 51 13.89 -12.05 13.54
C SER A 51 15.38 -11.72 13.33
N SER A 52 15.68 -10.69 12.55
CA SER A 52 17.03 -10.20 12.28
C SER A 52 16.99 -8.74 11.84
N TYR A 53 18.01 -7.98 12.23
CA TYR A 53 18.19 -6.61 11.75
C TYR A 53 19.67 -6.29 11.64
N GLU A 54 20.10 -6.01 10.41
CA GLU A 54 21.47 -5.65 10.07
C GLU A 54 21.49 -4.23 9.49
N PRO A 55 21.60 -3.20 10.36
CA PRO A 55 21.53 -1.80 9.92
C PRO A 55 22.60 -1.42 8.89
N SER A 56 23.80 -1.98 8.97
CA SER A 56 24.89 -1.73 8.01
C SER A 56 24.58 -2.26 6.62
N GLU A 57 23.81 -3.34 6.53
CA GLU A 57 23.37 -3.96 5.26
C GLU A 57 22.03 -3.42 4.78
N LEU A 58 21.40 -2.53 5.55
CA LEU A 58 20.08 -1.97 5.24
C LEU A 58 18.99 -3.04 5.07
N VAL A 59 19.02 -4.08 5.89
CA VAL A 59 18.08 -5.21 5.81
C VAL A 59 17.50 -5.53 7.19
N VAL A 60 16.18 -5.67 7.25
CA VAL A 60 15.44 -6.14 8.40
C VAL A 60 14.57 -7.34 8.02
N THR A 61 14.52 -8.33 8.87
CA THR A 61 13.62 -9.50 8.74
C THR A 61 12.65 -9.49 9.91
N ALA A 62 11.36 -9.47 9.60
CA ALA A 62 10.30 -9.45 10.62
C ALA A 62 9.23 -10.50 10.31
N ARG A 63 8.62 -11.01 11.36
CA ARG A 63 7.50 -11.97 11.26
C ARG A 63 6.22 -11.25 10.81
N GLY A 64 5.34 -11.97 10.12
CA GLY A 64 4.18 -11.38 9.45
C GLY A 64 3.18 -10.70 10.37
N GLY A 65 3.05 -11.15 11.60
CA GLY A 65 2.17 -10.58 12.62
C GLY A 65 2.78 -9.41 13.42
N THR A 66 4.06 -9.08 13.20
CA THR A 66 4.73 -7.96 13.88
C THR A 66 3.96 -6.66 13.64
N PRO A 67 3.62 -5.89 14.69
CA PRO A 67 3.05 -4.57 14.52
C PRO A 67 3.94 -3.68 13.67
N LEU A 68 3.37 -3.00 12.68
CA LEU A 68 4.14 -2.11 11.80
C LEU A 68 4.82 -0.98 12.60
N ALA A 69 4.16 -0.49 13.65
CA ALA A 69 4.73 0.54 14.53
C ALA A 69 5.98 0.05 15.29
N GLU A 70 6.03 -1.22 15.70
CA GLU A 70 7.21 -1.83 16.34
C GLU A 70 8.40 -1.87 15.37
N LEU A 71 8.15 -2.32 14.13
CA LEU A 71 9.19 -2.32 13.10
C LEU A 71 9.70 -0.92 12.81
N GLU A 72 8.80 0.05 12.62
CA GLU A 72 9.19 1.44 12.32
C GLU A 72 9.94 2.10 13.47
N ALA A 73 9.58 1.81 14.73
CA ALA A 73 10.32 2.28 15.90
C ALA A 73 11.75 1.75 15.94
N ALA A 74 11.92 0.44 15.71
CA ALA A 74 13.26 -0.18 15.66
C ALA A 74 14.13 0.39 14.53
N LEU A 75 13.53 0.70 13.37
CA LEU A 75 14.23 1.35 12.25
C LEU A 75 14.62 2.79 12.61
N ALA A 76 13.72 3.55 13.21
CA ALA A 76 13.96 4.95 13.61
C ALA A 76 15.12 5.08 14.61
N GLU A 77 15.29 4.15 15.55
CA GLU A 77 16.42 4.09 16.48
C GLU A 77 17.79 4.02 15.76
N LYS A 78 17.80 3.50 14.53
CA LYS A 78 19.00 3.41 13.68
C LYS A 78 19.04 4.47 12.58
N GLY A 79 18.15 5.48 12.62
CA GLY A 79 18.05 6.51 11.60
C GLY A 79 17.63 5.98 10.23
N GLN A 80 16.84 4.89 10.21
CA GLN A 80 16.37 4.23 8.99
C GLN A 80 14.85 4.26 8.92
N CYS A 81 14.30 4.00 7.74
CA CYS A 81 12.86 4.00 7.50
C CYS A 81 12.44 3.02 6.40
N LEU A 82 11.13 2.78 6.32
CA LEU A 82 10.47 2.18 5.16
C LEU A 82 10.17 3.30 4.14
N PRO A 83 10.97 3.45 3.08
CA PRO A 83 10.89 4.65 2.22
C PRO A 83 9.59 4.73 1.41
N PHE A 84 8.92 3.62 1.16
CA PHE A 84 7.64 3.55 0.48
C PHE A 84 6.43 4.02 1.32
N GLU A 85 6.66 4.44 2.56
CA GLU A 85 5.68 5.06 3.46
C GLU A 85 4.36 4.27 3.54
N PRO A 86 4.35 3.05 4.11
CA PRO A 86 3.14 2.23 4.15
C PRO A 86 2.02 2.93 4.93
N PRO A 87 0.77 2.96 4.44
CA PRO A 87 -0.35 3.55 5.16
C PRO A 87 -0.63 2.84 6.48
N ARG A 88 -0.83 3.64 7.54
CA ARG A 88 -1.15 3.19 8.91
C ARG A 88 -2.62 3.48 9.19
N PHE A 89 -3.51 2.86 8.46
CA PHE A 89 -4.93 3.01 8.73
C PHE A 89 -5.21 2.47 10.14
N THR A 90 -5.73 3.34 11.01
CA THR A 90 -6.31 2.95 12.28
C THR A 90 -7.82 2.93 12.08
N GLU A 91 -8.47 1.80 12.37
CA GLU A 91 -9.94 1.82 12.44
C GLU A 91 -10.36 2.80 13.55
N PRO A 92 -11.42 3.60 13.32
CA PRO A 92 -12.06 4.30 14.42
C PRO A 92 -12.41 3.24 15.46
N THR A 93 -11.89 3.37 16.65
CA THR A 93 -12.19 2.47 17.75
C THR A 93 -13.70 2.50 18.03
N ASN A 94 -14.44 1.54 17.50
CA ASN A 94 -15.69 1.15 18.13
C ASN A 94 -15.30 0.63 19.51
N ALA A 95 -15.74 1.32 20.55
CA ALA A 95 -15.38 1.15 21.96
C ALA A 95 -15.70 -0.24 22.57
N SER A 96 -15.94 -1.25 21.76
CA SER A 96 -16.25 -2.62 22.17
C SER A 96 -15.12 -3.64 21.92
N VAL A 97 -13.98 -3.24 21.33
CA VAL A 97 -12.80 -4.11 21.23
C VAL A 97 -11.78 -3.63 22.25
N GLY A 98 -11.50 -4.46 23.23
CA GLY A 98 -10.68 -4.15 24.39
C GLY A 98 -9.33 -3.50 24.09
N ALA A 99 -8.85 -2.73 25.02
CA ALA A 99 -7.68 -1.86 25.05
C ALA A 99 -6.53 -2.29 24.13
N GLY A 100 -6.25 -1.47 23.11
CA GLY A 100 -5.12 -1.59 22.20
C GLY A 100 -5.59 -1.59 20.76
N SER A 101 -5.73 -0.41 20.14
CA SER A 101 -5.83 -0.28 18.68
C SER A 101 -4.58 -0.92 18.07
N VAL A 102 -4.67 -2.19 17.72
CA VAL A 102 -3.59 -2.89 17.03
C VAL A 102 -3.53 -2.31 15.61
N GLY A 103 -2.51 -1.51 15.34
CA GLY A 103 -2.23 -0.99 14.01
C GLY A 103 -2.01 -2.11 12.99
N GLY A 104 -1.68 -1.75 11.75
CA GLY A 104 -1.35 -2.73 10.73
C GLY A 104 -0.16 -3.62 11.11
N THR A 105 -0.08 -4.81 10.52
CA THR A 105 1.05 -5.75 10.67
C THR A 105 1.94 -5.74 9.45
N VAL A 106 3.19 -6.21 9.60
CA VAL A 106 4.16 -6.32 8.51
C VAL A 106 3.64 -7.20 7.38
N GLY A 107 3.10 -8.38 7.66
CA GLY A 107 2.49 -9.26 6.65
C GLY A 107 1.29 -8.60 5.95
N GLY A 108 0.42 -7.91 6.71
CA GLY A 108 -0.70 -7.16 6.15
C GLY A 108 -0.28 -5.96 5.28
N MET A 109 0.83 -5.30 5.61
CA MET A 109 1.45 -4.26 4.79
C MET A 109 1.90 -4.82 3.44
N VAL A 110 2.64 -5.94 3.45
CA VAL A 110 3.10 -6.59 2.22
C VAL A 110 1.92 -7.11 1.42
N ALA A 111 0.99 -7.84 2.04
CA ALA A 111 -0.17 -8.40 1.36
C ALA A 111 -1.05 -7.33 0.69
N ALA A 112 -1.23 -6.17 1.31
CA ALA A 112 -1.98 -5.07 0.71
C ALA A 112 -1.20 -4.33 -0.40
N GLY A 113 0.13 -4.28 -0.30
CA GLY A 113 1.01 -3.65 -1.30
C GLY A 113 0.79 -2.14 -1.48
N LEU A 114 0.19 -1.47 -0.48
CA LEU A 114 -0.07 -0.03 -0.53
C LEU A 114 1.18 0.76 -0.16
N ALA A 115 1.33 1.92 -0.77
CA ALA A 115 2.44 2.84 -0.53
C ALA A 115 1.92 4.28 -0.43
N GLY A 116 2.66 5.12 0.27
CA GLY A 116 2.35 6.52 0.51
C GLY A 116 2.87 7.48 -0.56
N PRO A 117 2.93 8.77 -0.24
CA PRO A 117 3.23 9.85 -1.18
C PRO A 117 4.57 9.73 -1.92
N ALA A 118 5.60 9.17 -1.27
CA ALA A 118 6.95 9.04 -1.86
C ALA A 118 7.06 7.98 -2.96
N ARG A 119 6.05 7.13 -3.17
CA ARG A 119 6.13 5.97 -4.07
C ARG A 119 6.69 6.28 -5.46
N VAL A 120 6.37 7.43 -6.02
CA VAL A 120 6.82 7.80 -7.38
C VAL A 120 8.34 7.96 -7.47
N SER A 121 8.98 8.37 -6.38
CA SER A 121 10.44 8.60 -6.34
C SER A 121 11.22 7.39 -5.79
N VAL A 122 10.62 6.61 -4.90
CA VAL A 122 11.33 5.53 -4.19
C VAL A 122 10.88 4.12 -4.58
N GLY A 123 9.75 3.97 -5.26
CA GLY A 123 9.13 2.67 -5.52
C GLY A 123 8.10 2.28 -4.46
N GLY A 124 7.51 1.09 -4.60
CA GLY A 124 6.50 0.56 -3.68
C GLY A 124 7.01 -0.62 -2.86
N VAL A 125 6.14 -1.19 -2.04
CA VAL A 125 6.45 -2.35 -1.17
C VAL A 125 7.21 -3.45 -1.91
N ARG A 126 6.75 -3.81 -3.12
CA ARG A 126 7.37 -4.84 -3.95
C ARG A 126 8.86 -4.63 -4.20
N ASP A 127 9.30 -3.39 -4.32
CA ASP A 127 10.68 -3.03 -4.66
C ASP A 127 11.62 -3.21 -3.46
N TYR A 128 11.06 -3.40 -2.27
CA TYR A 128 11.79 -3.55 -1.01
C TYR A 128 11.72 -4.95 -0.40
N VAL A 129 10.87 -5.84 -0.91
CA VAL A 129 10.85 -7.25 -0.49
C VAL A 129 12.04 -7.98 -1.09
N LEU A 130 12.90 -8.53 -0.22
CA LEU A 130 14.09 -9.31 -0.59
C LEU A 130 13.83 -10.81 -0.48
N GLY A 131 13.07 -11.23 0.54
CA GLY A 131 12.73 -12.63 0.78
C GLY A 131 11.50 -12.77 1.64
N ALA A 132 10.91 -13.97 1.64
CA ALA A 132 9.74 -14.27 2.46
C ALA A 132 9.66 -15.76 2.81
N LYS A 133 9.05 -16.07 3.97
CA LYS A 133 8.54 -17.39 4.30
C LYS A 133 7.02 -17.36 4.21
N LEU A 134 6.47 -18.26 3.41
CA LEU A 134 5.05 -18.38 3.12
C LEU A 134 4.54 -19.75 3.54
N LEU A 135 3.45 -19.83 4.28
CA LEU A 135 2.71 -21.05 4.50
C LEU A 135 1.62 -21.15 3.42
N ASN A 136 1.72 -22.18 2.57
CA ASN A 136 0.82 -22.40 1.45
C ASN A 136 -0.46 -23.17 1.83
N GLY A 137 -1.39 -23.39 0.89
CA GLY A 137 -2.63 -24.13 1.11
C GLY A 137 -2.44 -25.63 1.37
N ARG A 138 -1.23 -26.18 1.16
CA ARG A 138 -0.88 -27.55 1.54
C ARG A 138 -0.31 -27.64 2.96
N ALA A 139 -0.31 -26.53 3.71
CA ALA A 139 0.33 -26.40 5.02
C ALA A 139 1.86 -26.60 4.96
N GLU A 140 2.50 -26.31 3.83
CA GLU A 140 3.94 -26.36 3.64
C GLU A 140 4.55 -24.98 3.85
N LEU A 141 5.60 -24.88 4.66
CA LEU A 141 6.36 -23.66 4.86
C LEU A 141 7.43 -23.53 3.77
N LEU A 142 7.24 -22.59 2.86
CA LEU A 142 8.12 -22.33 1.73
C LEU A 142 8.96 -21.08 1.99
N ALA A 143 10.23 -21.09 1.59
CA ALA A 143 11.12 -19.94 1.67
C ALA A 143 11.52 -19.48 0.26
N PHE A 144 11.42 -18.18 0.01
CA PHE A 144 11.73 -17.55 -1.26
C PHE A 144 12.65 -16.34 -1.05
N GLY A 145 13.63 -16.16 -1.95
CA GLY A 145 14.61 -15.09 -1.83
C GLY A 145 15.54 -15.28 -0.63
N GLY A 146 16.03 -14.17 -0.08
CA GLY A 146 16.95 -14.17 1.04
C GLY A 146 17.05 -12.79 1.70
N THR A 147 18.23 -12.47 2.24
CA THR A 147 18.56 -11.18 2.85
C THR A 147 19.50 -10.34 1.98
N VAL A 148 19.87 -10.83 0.79
CA VAL A 148 20.81 -10.17 -0.10
C VAL A 148 20.09 -9.32 -1.17
N MET A 149 20.67 -8.17 -1.49
CA MET A 149 20.07 -7.24 -2.47
C MET A 149 20.06 -7.77 -3.91
N LYS A 150 20.91 -8.76 -4.23
CA LYS A 150 21.01 -9.36 -5.57
C LYS A 150 20.68 -10.85 -5.49
N ASN A 151 19.48 -11.19 -5.97
CA ASN A 151 19.10 -12.57 -6.21
C ASN A 151 19.70 -13.00 -7.56
N VAL A 152 20.50 -14.06 -7.58
CA VAL A 152 21.27 -14.47 -8.78
C VAL A 152 20.70 -15.71 -9.47
N ALA A 153 19.68 -16.39 -8.89
CA ALA A 153 19.09 -17.59 -9.46
C ALA A 153 17.61 -17.73 -9.05
N GLY A 154 16.82 -18.27 -9.98
CA GLY A 154 15.40 -18.59 -9.75
C GLY A 154 14.44 -17.45 -9.99
N TYR A 155 13.13 -17.76 -9.86
CA TYR A 155 12.05 -16.77 -9.97
C TYR A 155 11.94 -15.96 -8.68
N ASP A 156 11.67 -14.67 -8.81
CA ASP A 156 11.45 -13.78 -7.68
C ASP A 156 10.00 -13.90 -7.17
N VAL A 157 9.75 -14.98 -6.44
CA VAL A 157 8.43 -15.27 -5.87
C VAL A 157 8.14 -14.35 -4.70
N SER A 158 9.15 -13.97 -3.90
CA SER A 158 8.95 -13.13 -2.71
C SER A 158 8.24 -11.81 -3.03
N ARG A 159 8.59 -11.18 -4.15
CA ARG A 159 7.95 -9.94 -4.60
C ARG A 159 6.52 -10.11 -5.11
N THR A 160 6.09 -11.31 -5.48
CA THR A 160 4.70 -11.56 -5.90
C THR A 160 3.72 -11.50 -4.73
N LEU A 161 4.22 -11.63 -3.50
CA LEU A 161 3.43 -11.51 -2.28
C LEU A 161 2.96 -10.08 -2.02
N ALA A 162 3.69 -9.07 -2.54
CA ALA A 162 3.29 -7.67 -2.42
C ALA A 162 2.04 -7.39 -3.26
N GLY A 163 0.93 -7.08 -2.59
CA GLY A 163 -0.38 -6.87 -3.21
C GLY A 163 -1.17 -8.15 -3.50
N SER A 164 -0.74 -9.30 -2.98
CA SER A 164 -1.44 -10.58 -3.13
C SER A 164 -2.76 -10.67 -2.35
N MET A 165 -3.03 -9.75 -1.43
CA MET A 165 -4.20 -9.77 -0.54
C MET A 165 -4.35 -11.07 0.28
N GLY A 166 -3.23 -11.83 0.43
CA GLY A 166 -3.22 -13.09 1.17
C GLY A 166 -3.78 -14.30 0.42
N VAL A 167 -4.15 -14.18 -0.86
CA VAL A 167 -4.73 -15.29 -1.64
C VAL A 167 -3.72 -16.37 -2.04
N LEU A 168 -2.43 -16.16 -1.78
CA LEU A 168 -1.37 -17.12 -2.06
C LEU A 168 -0.94 -17.90 -0.80
N GLY A 169 -1.36 -17.47 0.39
CA GLY A 169 -0.97 -18.07 1.65
C GLY A 169 -0.68 -17.07 2.76
N VAL A 170 -0.27 -17.60 3.90
CA VAL A 170 0.10 -16.81 5.08
C VAL A 170 1.56 -16.36 4.97
N ILE A 171 1.78 -15.05 4.95
CA ILE A 171 3.12 -14.46 5.03
C ILE A 171 3.61 -14.61 6.48
N CYS A 172 4.48 -15.59 6.72
CA CYS A 172 4.99 -15.89 8.05
C CYS A 172 6.14 -15.00 8.46
N GLU A 173 7.01 -14.64 7.51
CA GLU A 173 8.18 -13.79 7.72
C GLU A 173 8.52 -13.07 6.41
N VAL A 174 9.08 -11.88 6.49
CA VAL A 174 9.54 -11.13 5.32
C VAL A 174 10.84 -10.40 5.63
N SER A 175 11.79 -10.44 4.69
CA SER A 175 13.01 -9.64 4.68
C SER A 175 12.80 -8.43 3.80
N LEU A 176 13.05 -7.25 4.36
CA LEU A 176 12.81 -5.95 3.73
C LEU A 176 14.12 -5.17 3.64
N LYS A 177 14.34 -4.56 2.48
CA LYS A 177 15.32 -3.50 2.35
C LYS A 177 14.77 -2.24 3.04
N VAL A 178 15.65 -1.54 3.75
CA VAL A 178 15.36 -0.24 4.36
C VAL A 178 16.31 0.82 3.83
N LEU A 179 16.02 2.09 4.08
CA LEU A 179 16.91 3.18 3.69
C LEU A 179 17.18 4.11 4.88
N PRO A 180 18.32 4.82 4.89
CA PRO A 180 18.54 5.90 5.83
C PRO A 180 17.48 6.99 5.67
N VAL A 181 17.08 7.61 6.79
CA VAL A 181 16.25 8.82 6.76
C VAL A 181 17.01 9.92 6.02
N PRO A 182 16.39 10.60 5.04
CA PRO A 182 17.05 11.68 4.31
C PRO A 182 17.52 12.82 5.24
N PRO A 183 18.71 13.39 5.01
CA PRO A 183 19.28 14.42 5.89
C PRO A 183 18.53 15.76 5.86
N ALA A 184 17.78 16.03 4.80
CA ALA A 184 16.94 17.22 4.70
C ALA A 184 15.63 16.93 3.96
N THR A 185 14.56 17.57 4.44
CA THR A 185 13.24 17.58 3.78
C THR A 185 12.67 18.99 3.87
N LEU A 186 12.06 19.45 2.78
CA LEU A 186 11.39 20.74 2.70
C LEU A 186 10.09 20.57 1.91
N THR A 187 9.03 21.25 2.35
CA THR A 187 7.74 21.21 1.65
C THR A 187 7.40 22.61 1.13
N LEU A 188 7.00 22.66 -0.13
CA LEU A 188 6.57 23.86 -0.84
C LEU A 188 5.08 23.80 -1.15
N ARG A 189 4.43 24.96 -1.13
CA ARG A 189 3.05 25.17 -1.57
C ARG A 189 3.03 26.15 -2.76
N VAL A 190 2.31 25.76 -3.81
CA VAL A 190 2.19 26.55 -5.05
C VAL A 190 0.75 26.55 -5.51
N GLU A 191 0.15 27.70 -5.73
CA GLU A 191 -1.16 27.79 -6.37
C GLU A 191 -1.07 27.37 -7.83
N ALA A 192 -1.95 26.45 -8.25
CA ALA A 192 -2.00 25.98 -9.62
C ALA A 192 -3.34 25.31 -9.93
N GLU A 193 -3.92 25.65 -11.07
CA GLU A 193 -4.99 24.86 -11.68
C GLU A 193 -4.53 23.43 -11.96
N GLN A 194 -5.44 22.44 -11.88
CA GLN A 194 -5.13 21.02 -12.00
C GLN A 194 -4.24 20.68 -13.21
N GLY A 195 -4.60 21.19 -14.40
CA GLY A 195 -3.84 20.96 -15.62
C GLY A 195 -2.43 21.57 -15.58
N ALA A 196 -2.28 22.74 -14.96
CA ALA A 196 -0.98 23.38 -14.77
C ALA A 196 -0.14 22.62 -13.74
N ALA A 197 -0.74 22.15 -12.66
CA ALA A 197 -0.07 21.34 -11.65
C ALA A 197 0.51 20.03 -12.25
N ILE A 198 -0.29 19.31 -13.05
CA ILE A 198 0.15 18.10 -13.76
C ILE A 198 1.36 18.40 -14.67
N ARG A 199 1.30 19.47 -15.48
CA ARG A 199 2.41 19.83 -16.37
C ARG A 199 3.67 20.17 -15.56
N ARG A 200 3.57 21.08 -14.59
CA ARG A 200 4.72 21.52 -13.78
C ARG A 200 5.40 20.38 -13.04
N VAL A 201 4.64 19.50 -12.38
CA VAL A 201 5.24 18.40 -11.62
C VAL A 201 5.95 17.39 -12.53
N ASN A 202 5.47 17.18 -13.76
CA ASN A 202 6.13 16.31 -14.74
C ASN A 202 7.36 17.00 -15.37
N GLU A 203 7.31 18.30 -15.63
CA GLU A 203 8.48 19.09 -16.07
C GLU A 203 9.59 19.06 -15.01
N TRP A 204 9.26 19.25 -13.73
CA TRP A 204 10.22 19.17 -12.64
C TRP A 204 10.73 17.72 -12.41
N GLY A 205 9.85 16.73 -12.57
CA GLY A 205 10.23 15.30 -12.48
C GLY A 205 11.22 14.85 -13.56
N GLY A 206 11.27 15.55 -14.71
CA GLY A 206 12.28 15.37 -15.77
C GLY A 206 13.61 16.09 -15.52
N GLN A 207 13.76 16.80 -14.40
CA GLN A 207 14.96 17.56 -14.04
C GLN A 207 15.66 16.89 -12.85
N PRO A 208 16.97 17.16 -12.62
CA PRO A 208 17.70 16.63 -11.49
C PRO A 208 17.35 17.34 -10.16
N LEU A 209 16.06 17.36 -9.83
CA LEU A 209 15.53 17.92 -8.60
C LEU A 209 15.24 16.80 -7.60
N PRO A 210 15.49 16.99 -6.29
CA PRO A 210 15.22 15.99 -5.26
C PRO A 210 13.71 15.96 -4.92
N LEU A 211 12.85 15.88 -5.95
CA LEU A 211 11.40 15.83 -5.80
C LEU A 211 11.02 14.43 -5.27
N ASN A 212 10.51 14.40 -4.06
CA ASN A 212 10.18 13.17 -3.35
C ASN A 212 8.70 12.80 -3.42
N ALA A 213 7.81 13.79 -3.26
CA ALA A 213 6.37 13.59 -3.33
C ALA A 213 5.66 14.83 -3.85
N SER A 214 4.45 14.62 -4.37
CA SER A 214 3.56 15.70 -4.80
C SER A 214 2.11 15.35 -4.49
N ALA A 215 1.32 16.36 -4.12
CA ALA A 215 -0.12 16.27 -3.98
C ALA A 215 -0.76 17.53 -4.53
N TRP A 216 -1.87 17.41 -5.25
CA TRP A 216 -2.68 18.53 -5.69
C TRP A 216 -4.13 18.32 -5.27
N TRP A 217 -4.71 19.32 -4.64
CA TRP A 217 -6.11 19.36 -4.28
C TRP A 217 -6.58 20.81 -4.19
N ASP A 218 -7.79 21.10 -4.68
CA ASP A 218 -8.47 22.38 -4.58
C ASP A 218 -7.59 23.61 -4.95
N GLY A 219 -6.96 23.56 -6.14
CA GLY A 219 -6.12 24.67 -6.63
C GLY A 219 -4.74 24.76 -6.00
N MET A 220 -4.39 23.86 -5.09
CA MET A 220 -3.14 23.89 -4.35
C MET A 220 -2.25 22.69 -4.67
N LEU A 221 -1.06 22.95 -5.18
CA LEU A 221 -0.01 21.95 -5.39
C LEU A 221 0.98 22.00 -4.22
N VAL A 222 1.14 20.87 -3.52
CA VAL A 222 2.10 20.68 -2.44
C VAL A 222 3.20 19.73 -2.92
N LEU A 223 4.45 20.13 -2.71
CA LEU A 223 5.63 19.42 -3.17
C LEU A 223 6.55 19.13 -1.98
N ARG A 224 7.05 17.90 -1.89
CA ARG A 224 8.09 17.52 -0.91
C ARG A 224 9.42 17.31 -1.64
N LEU A 225 10.42 18.05 -1.23
CA LEU A 225 11.82 17.88 -1.63
C LEU A 225 12.55 17.13 -0.52
N SER A 226 13.39 16.14 -0.86
CA SER A 226 14.06 15.32 0.15
C SER A 226 15.41 14.81 -0.37
N GLY A 227 16.46 14.99 0.42
CA GLY A 227 17.82 14.61 0.04
C GLY A 227 18.90 15.44 0.72
N ALA A 228 20.03 15.68 0.04
CA ALA A 228 21.11 16.52 0.54
C ALA A 228 20.63 17.99 0.72
N LEU A 229 20.99 18.62 1.84
CA LEU A 229 20.51 19.96 2.21
C LEU A 229 20.72 21.01 1.11
N ALA A 230 21.91 21.00 0.48
CA ALA A 230 22.21 21.96 -0.60
C ALA A 230 21.31 21.75 -1.83
N ALA A 231 21.04 20.49 -2.20
CA ALA A 231 20.16 20.16 -3.32
C ALA A 231 18.70 20.54 -3.03
N VAL A 232 18.23 20.29 -1.80
CA VAL A 232 16.88 20.65 -1.37
C VAL A 232 16.68 22.18 -1.41
N ARG A 233 17.65 22.96 -0.92
CA ARG A 233 17.60 24.43 -0.95
C ARG A 233 17.61 24.97 -2.38
N ALA A 234 18.57 24.55 -3.20
CA ALA A 234 18.65 24.98 -4.59
C ALA A 234 17.38 24.64 -5.41
N ALA A 235 16.77 23.48 -5.13
CA ALA A 235 15.51 23.10 -5.75
C ALA A 235 14.34 23.97 -5.28
N ALA A 236 14.29 24.31 -3.99
CA ALA A 236 13.27 25.23 -3.45
C ALA A 236 13.36 26.62 -4.09
N ASP A 237 14.57 27.18 -4.20
CA ASP A 237 14.80 28.47 -4.86
C ASP A 237 14.38 28.42 -6.34
N LYS A 238 14.65 27.33 -7.03
CA LYS A 238 14.30 27.14 -8.45
C LYS A 238 12.81 26.98 -8.69
N ILE A 239 12.12 26.21 -7.85
CA ILE A 239 10.68 25.94 -7.97
C ILE A 239 9.88 27.17 -7.53
N GLY A 240 10.35 27.84 -6.48
CA GLY A 240 9.61 28.92 -5.84
C GLY A 240 8.40 28.41 -5.04
N GLY A 241 7.54 29.34 -4.65
CA GLY A 241 6.37 29.06 -3.83
C GLY A 241 6.62 29.32 -2.34
N GLU A 242 5.64 29.02 -1.52
CA GLU A 242 5.69 29.22 -0.08
C GLU A 242 6.26 27.96 0.62
N ILE A 243 7.22 28.17 1.51
CA ILE A 243 7.75 27.09 2.36
C ILE A 243 6.75 26.83 3.49
N ILE A 244 6.28 25.59 3.58
CA ILE A 244 5.42 25.15 4.70
C ILE A 244 6.31 24.82 5.91
N GLU A 245 5.88 25.29 7.07
CA GLU A 245 6.55 25.00 8.34
C GLU A 245 6.65 23.47 8.57
N VAL A 246 7.77 23.03 9.18
CA VAL A 246 8.17 21.61 9.25
C VAL A 246 7.13 20.74 9.95
N THR A 247 6.55 21.19 11.06
CA THR A 247 5.55 20.39 11.82
C THR A 247 4.24 20.30 11.06
N THR A 248 3.81 21.38 10.39
CA THR A 248 2.64 21.43 9.53
C THR A 248 2.82 20.54 8.31
N ALA A 249 3.98 20.58 7.68
CA ALA A 249 4.32 19.73 6.54
C ALA A 249 4.34 18.24 6.94
N ALA A 250 4.92 17.90 8.08
CA ALA A 250 4.95 16.53 8.59
C ALA A 250 3.52 16.00 8.87
N ALA A 251 2.67 16.82 9.47
CA ALA A 251 1.27 16.48 9.72
C ALA A 251 0.49 16.28 8.42
N PHE A 252 0.69 17.15 7.42
CA PHE A 252 0.07 17.03 6.10
C PHE A 252 0.44 15.71 5.41
N TRP A 253 1.74 15.39 5.27
CA TRP A 253 2.16 14.16 4.59
C TRP A 253 1.76 12.89 5.34
N ALA A 254 1.76 12.93 6.67
CA ALA A 254 1.24 11.83 7.50
C ALA A 254 -0.28 11.67 7.34
N GLY A 255 -1.02 12.79 7.30
CA GLY A 255 -2.45 12.82 7.04
C GLY A 255 -2.80 12.24 5.68
N LEU A 256 -2.09 12.65 4.64
CA LEU A 256 -2.26 12.15 3.28
C LEU A 256 -1.97 10.64 3.19
N ARG A 257 -0.84 10.18 3.74
CA ARG A 257 -0.47 8.77 3.80
C ARG A 257 -1.53 7.90 4.48
N ASP A 258 -2.07 8.38 5.59
CA ASP A 258 -2.96 7.62 6.46
C ASP A 258 -4.45 7.90 6.20
N HIS A 259 -4.76 8.68 5.15
CA HIS A 259 -6.11 9.12 4.79
C HIS A 259 -6.84 9.86 5.94
N ARG A 260 -6.12 10.76 6.59
CA ARG A 260 -6.61 11.60 7.70
C ARG A 260 -6.55 13.09 7.39
N ASP A 261 -6.15 13.45 6.17
CA ASP A 261 -6.23 14.83 5.71
C ASP A 261 -7.68 15.21 5.34
N GLU A 262 -7.88 16.48 5.02
CA GLU A 262 -9.19 17.07 4.82
C GLU A 262 -9.98 16.42 3.68
N PHE A 263 -9.32 16.14 2.55
CA PHE A 263 -9.93 15.42 1.42
C PHE A 263 -10.45 14.04 1.84
N PHE A 264 -9.63 13.24 2.52
CA PHE A 264 -10.00 11.89 2.89
C PHE A 264 -11.03 11.84 4.02
N VAL A 265 -11.00 12.80 4.93
CA VAL A 265 -12.05 12.97 5.96
C VAL A 265 -13.38 13.31 5.32
N GLY A 266 -13.39 14.23 4.35
CA GLY A 266 -14.57 14.55 3.54
C GLY A 266 -15.09 13.35 2.75
N ALA A 267 -14.19 12.63 2.09
CA ALA A 267 -14.52 11.42 1.34
C ALA A 267 -15.10 10.30 2.24
N ALA A 268 -14.57 10.12 3.45
CA ALA A 268 -15.11 9.14 4.40
C ALA A 268 -16.57 9.44 4.76
N LYS A 269 -16.89 10.71 5.06
CA LYS A 269 -18.28 11.16 5.32
C LYS A 269 -19.20 10.95 4.12
N ALA A 270 -18.71 11.27 2.91
CA ALA A 270 -19.47 11.08 1.68
C ALA A 270 -19.74 9.60 1.39
N VAL A 271 -18.81 8.70 1.72
CA VAL A 271 -19.01 7.24 1.59
C VAL A 271 -20.12 6.75 2.52
N GLU A 272 -20.30 7.32 3.70
CA GLU A 272 -21.41 7.00 4.60
C GLU A 272 -22.78 7.36 4.00
N THR A 273 -22.82 8.36 3.12
CA THR A 273 -24.05 8.81 2.44
C THR A 273 -24.20 8.25 1.02
N GLY A 274 -23.38 7.27 0.62
CA GLY A 274 -23.55 6.52 -0.63
C GLY A 274 -22.58 6.88 -1.75
N ALA A 275 -21.63 7.80 -1.55
CA ALA A 275 -20.52 8.00 -2.48
C ALA A 275 -19.53 6.85 -2.41
N CYS A 276 -18.63 6.81 -3.38
CA CYS A 276 -17.50 5.87 -3.40
C CYS A 276 -16.20 6.65 -3.55
N LEU A 277 -15.15 6.21 -2.84
CA LEU A 277 -13.79 6.68 -3.04
C LEU A 277 -13.10 5.75 -4.03
N TRP A 278 -12.75 6.28 -5.17
CA TRP A 278 -12.03 5.60 -6.24
C TRP A 278 -10.57 6.02 -6.28
N ARG A 279 -9.69 5.04 -6.55
CA ARG A 279 -8.28 5.26 -6.86
C ARG A 279 -8.03 4.91 -8.32
N LEU A 280 -7.73 5.91 -9.14
CA LEU A 280 -7.35 5.73 -10.54
C LEU A 280 -5.83 5.77 -10.65
N SER A 281 -5.26 4.81 -11.37
CA SER A 281 -3.86 4.81 -11.77
C SER A 281 -3.80 5.04 -13.27
N VAL A 282 -3.16 6.14 -13.68
CA VAL A 282 -3.06 6.58 -15.09
C VAL A 282 -1.62 7.04 -15.37
N PRO A 283 -1.21 7.19 -16.64
CA PRO A 283 0.07 7.84 -16.94
C PRO A 283 0.16 9.22 -16.28
N PRO A 284 1.31 9.62 -15.72
CA PRO A 284 1.42 10.87 -14.95
C PRO A 284 1.08 12.13 -15.76
N THR A 285 1.33 12.10 -17.07
CA THR A 285 1.05 13.21 -18.00
C THR A 285 -0.41 13.27 -18.49
N THR A 286 -1.27 12.36 -18.04
CA THR A 286 -2.70 12.35 -18.43
C THR A 286 -3.35 13.67 -18.03
N ALA A 287 -4.00 14.33 -18.98
CA ALA A 287 -4.75 15.57 -18.74
C ALA A 287 -5.83 15.41 -17.64
N PRO A 288 -6.37 16.49 -17.08
CA PRO A 288 -7.49 16.42 -16.15
C PRO A 288 -8.63 15.52 -16.69
N LEU A 289 -9.06 14.58 -15.89
CA LEU A 289 -10.19 13.71 -16.24
C LEU A 289 -11.50 14.45 -15.97
N LYS A 290 -12.37 14.48 -16.98
CA LYS A 290 -13.70 15.13 -16.88
C LYS A 290 -14.67 14.20 -16.15
N LEU A 291 -14.42 13.98 -14.88
CA LEU A 291 -15.25 13.15 -14.00
C LEU A 291 -15.85 14.04 -12.90
N SER A 292 -17.11 13.80 -12.57
CA SER A 292 -17.79 14.48 -11.48
C SER A 292 -17.26 13.97 -10.13
N GLY A 293 -17.17 14.87 -9.16
CA GLY A 293 -16.70 14.59 -7.82
C GLY A 293 -15.41 15.30 -7.47
N GLU A 294 -15.11 15.31 -6.20
CA GLU A 294 -13.90 15.91 -5.66
C GLU A 294 -12.68 15.06 -5.99
N GLN A 295 -11.59 15.68 -6.41
CA GLN A 295 -10.40 15.01 -6.91
C GLN A 295 -9.14 15.45 -6.17
N LEU A 296 -8.34 14.48 -5.74
CA LEU A 296 -6.99 14.70 -5.23
C LEU A 296 -6.00 13.91 -6.09
N LEU A 297 -4.89 14.56 -6.48
CA LEU A 297 -3.85 13.97 -7.30
C LEU A 297 -2.59 13.76 -6.48
N GLU A 298 -1.95 12.60 -6.66
CA GLU A 298 -0.66 12.27 -6.09
C GLU A 298 0.27 11.65 -7.14
N TRP A 299 1.50 11.33 -6.74
CA TRP A 299 2.50 10.60 -7.54
C TRP A 299 2.76 11.25 -8.92
N GLY A 300 2.91 12.57 -8.93
CA GLY A 300 3.13 13.31 -10.16
C GLY A 300 1.93 13.33 -11.12
N GLY A 301 0.72 13.08 -10.61
CA GLY A 301 -0.49 12.98 -11.40
C GLY A 301 -0.85 11.55 -11.84
N ALA A 302 -0.01 10.55 -11.49
CA ALA A 302 -0.28 9.16 -11.83
C ALA A 302 -1.34 8.50 -10.94
N GLN A 303 -1.45 8.91 -9.68
CA GLN A 303 -2.52 8.47 -8.78
C GLN A 303 -3.55 9.58 -8.63
N ARG A 304 -4.81 9.23 -8.85
CA ARG A 304 -5.93 10.17 -8.72
C ARG A 304 -7.00 9.56 -7.83
N TRP A 305 -7.32 10.27 -6.79
CA TRP A 305 -8.43 9.95 -5.92
C TRP A 305 -9.66 10.73 -6.38
N ILE A 306 -10.79 10.06 -6.44
CA ILE A 306 -12.08 10.68 -6.82
C ILE A 306 -13.14 10.18 -5.87
N CYS A 307 -13.78 11.11 -5.15
CA CYS A 307 -14.95 10.83 -4.34
C CYS A 307 -16.21 11.20 -5.12
N THR A 308 -17.05 10.20 -5.45
CA THR A 308 -18.18 10.41 -6.36
C THR A 308 -19.27 9.36 -6.18
N THR A 309 -20.50 9.70 -6.60
CA THR A 309 -21.63 8.77 -6.78
C THR A 309 -21.75 8.25 -8.22
N ALA A 310 -20.82 8.61 -9.11
CA ALA A 310 -20.85 8.16 -10.50
C ALA A 310 -20.72 6.64 -10.62
N PRO A 311 -21.35 6.02 -11.65
CA PRO A 311 -21.30 4.58 -11.86
C PRO A 311 -19.87 4.06 -12.04
N ALA A 312 -19.57 2.87 -11.52
CA ALA A 312 -18.27 2.22 -11.63
C ALA A 312 -17.77 2.07 -13.08
N ALA A 313 -18.70 1.81 -14.01
CA ALA A 313 -18.37 1.69 -15.43
C ALA A 313 -17.73 2.97 -15.97
N LEU A 314 -18.26 4.14 -15.63
CA LEU A 314 -17.73 5.43 -16.09
C LEU A 314 -16.30 5.66 -15.60
N LEU A 315 -16.02 5.36 -14.32
CA LEU A 315 -14.69 5.54 -13.72
C LEU A 315 -13.67 4.59 -14.38
N ARG A 316 -14.06 3.34 -14.62
CA ARG A 316 -13.23 2.32 -15.26
C ARG A 316 -12.95 2.64 -16.71
N GLU A 317 -13.97 3.08 -17.45
CA GLU A 317 -13.84 3.49 -18.86
C GLU A 317 -12.92 4.70 -19.00
N ALA A 318 -13.11 5.73 -18.18
CA ALA A 318 -12.25 6.92 -18.19
C ALA A 318 -10.79 6.57 -17.88
N ALA A 319 -10.54 5.74 -16.86
CA ALA A 319 -9.19 5.29 -16.54
C ALA A 319 -8.59 4.42 -17.64
N HIS A 320 -9.36 3.51 -18.24
CA HIS A 320 -8.92 2.66 -19.35
C HIS A 320 -8.60 3.47 -20.61
N ALA A 321 -9.44 4.44 -20.98
CA ALA A 321 -9.21 5.35 -22.10
C ALA A 321 -7.92 6.17 -21.92
N ALA A 322 -7.57 6.49 -20.68
CA ALA A 322 -6.31 7.13 -20.32
C ALA A 322 -5.11 6.16 -20.27
N GLY A 323 -5.28 4.86 -20.58
CA GLY A 323 -4.22 3.85 -20.51
C GLY A 323 -3.97 3.29 -19.11
N GLY A 324 -4.91 3.46 -18.20
CA GLY A 324 -4.80 3.07 -16.80
C GLY A 324 -5.90 2.13 -16.31
N HIS A 325 -6.18 2.18 -15.01
CA HIS A 325 -7.24 1.40 -14.37
C HIS A 325 -7.78 2.13 -13.14
N ALA A 326 -9.00 1.74 -12.72
CA ALA A 326 -9.67 2.27 -11.54
C ALA A 326 -9.93 1.15 -10.52
N VAL A 327 -9.73 1.47 -9.23
CA VAL A 327 -9.98 0.59 -8.09
C VAL A 327 -11.02 1.27 -7.20
N LEU A 328 -12.09 0.55 -6.86
CA LEU A 328 -13.02 0.96 -5.81
C LEU A 328 -12.32 0.78 -4.46
N PHE A 329 -11.79 1.87 -3.93
CA PHE A 329 -10.97 1.83 -2.72
C PHE A 329 -11.82 1.74 -1.45
N ARG A 330 -12.82 2.63 -1.33
CA ARG A 330 -13.84 2.59 -0.27
C ARG A 330 -15.23 2.77 -0.85
N GLY A 331 -16.18 1.98 -0.37
CA GLY A 331 -17.58 2.04 -0.73
C GLY A 331 -18.36 1.07 0.14
N ARG A 332 -19.62 1.39 0.41
CA ARG A 332 -20.54 0.51 1.17
C ARG A 332 -20.95 -0.70 0.32
N ASP A 333 -21.19 -0.47 -0.96
CA ASP A 333 -21.48 -1.51 -1.94
C ASP A 333 -20.25 -1.80 -2.80
N LYS A 334 -19.87 -3.05 -2.86
CA LYS A 334 -18.78 -3.57 -3.69
C LYS A 334 -19.27 -4.53 -4.79
N GLY A 335 -20.56 -4.54 -5.09
CA GLY A 335 -21.16 -5.39 -6.13
C GLY A 335 -20.54 -5.21 -7.51
N ALA A 336 -20.02 -4.01 -7.81
CA ALA A 336 -19.23 -3.75 -9.02
C ALA A 336 -17.81 -4.39 -9.01
N GLY A 337 -17.40 -5.02 -7.92
CA GLY A 337 -16.03 -5.49 -7.66
C GLY A 337 -15.07 -4.38 -7.26
N ALA A 338 -14.13 -4.67 -6.37
CA ALA A 338 -13.14 -3.68 -5.92
C ALA A 338 -12.12 -3.36 -7.01
N PHE A 339 -11.61 -4.37 -7.70
CA PHE A 339 -10.60 -4.24 -8.75
C PHE A 339 -11.23 -4.28 -10.15
N ALA A 340 -10.58 -3.64 -11.11
CA ALA A 340 -11.01 -3.71 -12.51
C ALA A 340 -10.90 -5.15 -13.05
N PRO A 341 -11.83 -5.59 -13.90
CA PRO A 341 -11.74 -6.87 -14.59
C PRO A 341 -10.41 -6.97 -15.35
N ARG A 342 -9.77 -8.13 -15.27
CA ARG A 342 -8.50 -8.39 -15.96
C ARG A 342 -8.73 -8.93 -17.36
N LYS A 343 -7.79 -8.68 -18.25
CA LYS A 343 -7.76 -9.36 -19.56
C LYS A 343 -7.69 -10.88 -19.35
N PRO A 344 -8.38 -11.70 -20.19
CA PRO A 344 -8.50 -13.14 -19.97
C PRO A 344 -7.18 -13.88 -19.75
N VAL A 345 -6.12 -13.50 -20.46
CA VAL A 345 -4.78 -14.09 -20.31
C VAL A 345 -4.20 -13.82 -18.91
N LEU A 346 -4.30 -12.58 -18.42
CA LEU A 346 -3.81 -12.22 -17.09
C LEU A 346 -4.64 -12.87 -15.98
N ALA A 347 -5.95 -12.98 -16.17
CA ALA A 347 -6.84 -13.66 -15.23
C ALA A 347 -6.47 -15.15 -15.11
N ARG A 348 -6.18 -15.82 -16.26
CA ARG A 348 -5.72 -17.20 -16.30
C ARG A 348 -4.39 -17.37 -15.55
N ILE A 349 -3.38 -16.58 -15.86
CA ILE A 349 -2.06 -16.64 -15.20
C ILE A 349 -2.21 -16.47 -13.68
N GLN A 350 -3.02 -15.51 -13.26
CA GLN A 350 -3.24 -15.27 -11.84
C GLN A 350 -3.95 -16.45 -11.16
N ARG A 351 -4.93 -17.07 -11.83
CA ARG A 351 -5.61 -18.26 -11.29
C ARG A 351 -4.66 -19.44 -11.23
N GLU A 352 -3.86 -19.68 -12.24
CA GLU A 352 -2.85 -20.75 -12.23
C GLU A 352 -1.82 -20.54 -11.11
N LEU A 353 -1.38 -19.29 -10.90
CA LEU A 353 -0.51 -18.96 -9.77
C LEU A 353 -1.19 -19.24 -8.43
N GLN A 354 -2.44 -18.81 -8.26
CA GLN A 354 -3.19 -19.08 -7.03
C GLN A 354 -3.32 -20.59 -6.77
N LEU A 355 -3.72 -21.38 -7.77
CA LEU A 355 -3.84 -22.84 -7.66
C LEU A 355 -2.50 -23.51 -7.35
N ALA A 356 -1.37 -22.97 -7.83
CA ALA A 356 -0.06 -23.52 -7.51
C ALA A 356 0.27 -23.41 -6.01
N PHE A 357 -0.15 -22.31 -5.36
CA PHE A 357 0.07 -22.07 -3.94
C PHE A 357 -1.07 -22.57 -3.05
N ASP A 358 -2.31 -22.44 -3.51
CA ASP A 358 -3.52 -22.77 -2.76
C ASP A 358 -4.48 -23.57 -3.67
N PRO A 359 -4.21 -24.88 -3.87
CA PRO A 359 -5.00 -25.69 -4.81
C PRO A 359 -6.45 -25.91 -4.36
N ASP A 360 -6.71 -25.83 -3.06
CA ASP A 360 -8.02 -26.05 -2.47
C ASP A 360 -8.82 -24.75 -2.30
N GLY A 361 -8.22 -23.58 -2.64
CA GLY A 361 -8.87 -22.26 -2.55
C GLY A 361 -9.20 -21.83 -1.11
N LEU A 362 -8.35 -22.18 -0.16
CA LEU A 362 -8.59 -21.95 1.27
C LEU A 362 -8.48 -20.47 1.66
N PHE A 363 -7.56 -19.73 1.04
CA PHE A 363 -7.15 -18.43 1.55
C PHE A 363 -7.84 -17.24 0.89
N ASN A 364 -8.47 -16.41 1.70
CA ASN A 364 -8.99 -15.10 1.32
C ASN A 364 -9.80 -15.10 0.00
N PRO A 365 -10.79 -16.01 -0.20
CA PRO A 365 -11.55 -16.08 -1.43
C PRO A 365 -12.23 -14.74 -1.73
N GLY A 366 -12.35 -14.39 -3.01
CA GLY A 366 -12.99 -13.15 -3.44
C GLY A 366 -12.25 -11.86 -3.12
N ARG A 367 -11.14 -11.88 -2.36
CA ARG A 367 -10.42 -10.65 -1.94
C ARG A 367 -9.76 -9.93 -3.12
N LEU A 368 -9.19 -10.67 -4.07
CA LEU A 368 -8.43 -10.12 -5.20
C LEU A 368 -9.14 -10.31 -6.54
N LEU A 369 -9.78 -11.42 -6.73
CA LEU A 369 -10.61 -11.72 -7.90
C LEU A 369 -12.03 -12.02 -7.43
N PRO A 370 -13.06 -11.61 -8.18
CA PRO A 370 -14.39 -12.14 -7.95
C PRO A 370 -14.38 -13.67 -8.16
N GLU A 371 -15.19 -14.37 -7.41
CA GLU A 371 -15.43 -15.80 -7.57
C GLU A 371 -16.12 -16.11 -8.89
#